data_1d4821ecbc16c9299302808526653ee4
#
_entry.id   1d4821ecbc16c9299302808526653ee4
#
_cell.length_a   1.000
_cell.length_b   1.000
_cell.length_c   1.000
_cell.angle_alpha   90.00
_cell.angle_beta   90.00
_cell.angle_gamma   90.00
#
_symmetry.space_group_name_H-M   'P 1'
#
loop_
_entity.id
_entity.type
_entity.pdbx_description
1 polymer ?
#
loop_
_entity_poly.entity_id
_entity_poly.type
_entity_poly.pdbx_seq_one_letter_code
_entity_poly.pdbx_strand_id
1 'polypeptide(L)'
;MKNVESTPDTDMLIRRSLQRLSVVFQHVKMTSSYNFSTSAPDDVILETIDTKGVITLNRPKVLNSLNLSMIRKIHPQLTAWENEPLTTMVIIKGAGDKAFCAGGDIRAVTEAGKVGDRLSQDFFKEEYMLNNKIGTYEIPYVALIDGITMGGGVGLSVHGMFRVATERTLFAMPETAIGLFPDVGGGYFLPRLGGKLGVYLALSGFRLKGRDVLKAGVATHFVQSDKLADLEKSLLAMENARAHDIGEVLYKYQSMSTDIPDTDFVLEPHIEEIDRLFNGDTVEEIVHNLKMEGSEWAKKQLDTLSKMSPTSMKITLRQILEAETMTLQDVLVMEYRLSQHCVEDHDFYEGVRALLVDKDQSPKWNPATLEKVTPQKVDWYFSPLPEERELKL
;
A
#
# COMPACT_ATOMS: atom_id res chain seq x y z
N MET A 1 -83.93 -2.00 15.65
CA MET A 1 -82.77 -2.91 15.53
C MET A 1 -82.84 -3.53 14.14
N LYS A 2 -82.03 -3.06 13.21
CA LYS A 2 -81.97 -3.61 11.84
C LYS A 2 -80.72 -4.49 11.75
N ASN A 3 -80.98 -5.80 11.49
CA ASN A 3 -79.92 -6.74 11.17
C ASN A 3 -79.29 -6.36 9.81
N VAL A 4 -77.99 -6.24 9.77
CA VAL A 4 -77.24 -6.12 8.56
C VAL A 4 -76.72 -7.54 8.20
N GLU A 5 -77.39 -8.15 7.21
CA GLU A 5 -76.89 -9.38 6.62
C GLU A 5 -75.63 -9.10 5.81
N SER A 6 -74.56 -9.85 6.10
CA SER A 6 -73.32 -9.82 5.33
C SER A 6 -73.53 -10.53 3.99
N THR A 7 -73.18 -9.89 2.89
CA THR A 7 -73.33 -10.46 1.55
C THR A 7 -72.16 -11.50 1.29
N PRO A 8 -72.40 -12.55 0.46
CA PRO A 8 -71.44 -13.60 0.16
C PRO A 8 -70.13 -13.11 -0.41
N ASP A 9 -70.10 -11.93 -1.00
CA ASP A 9 -68.87 -11.33 -1.61
C ASP A 9 -67.84 -10.84 -0.61
N THR A 10 -68.28 -10.42 0.59
CA THR A 10 -67.37 -9.91 1.65
C THR A 10 -66.53 -11.08 2.24
N ASP A 11 -67.14 -12.24 2.37
CA ASP A 11 -66.49 -13.43 2.94
C ASP A 11 -65.43 -14.04 1.97
N MET A 12 -65.67 -13.92 0.66
CA MET A 12 -64.73 -14.38 -0.37
C MET A 12 -63.51 -13.44 -0.48
N LEU A 13 -63.66 -12.13 -0.29
CA LEU A 13 -62.58 -11.17 -0.28
C LEU A 13 -61.70 -11.31 0.96
N ILE A 14 -62.28 -11.56 2.11
CA ILE A 14 -61.53 -11.80 3.36
C ILE A 14 -60.73 -13.12 3.26
N ARG A 15 -61.29 -14.19 2.73
CA ARG A 15 -60.59 -15.46 2.51
C ARG A 15 -59.42 -15.31 1.52
N ARG A 16 -59.57 -14.55 0.44
CA ARG A 16 -58.50 -14.28 -0.52
C ARG A 16 -57.37 -13.41 0.06
N SER A 17 -57.68 -12.44 0.94
CA SER A 17 -56.71 -11.63 1.68
C SER A 17 -55.92 -12.49 2.67
N LEU A 18 -56.56 -13.37 3.44
CA LEU A 18 -55.88 -14.26 4.38
C LEU A 18 -55.00 -15.31 3.68
N GLN A 19 -55.43 -15.84 2.53
CA GLN A 19 -54.54 -16.71 1.71
C GLN A 19 -53.32 -15.98 1.17
N ARG A 20 -53.43 -14.74 0.71
CA ARG A 20 -52.30 -13.93 0.28
C ARG A 20 -51.34 -13.61 1.43
N LEU A 21 -51.82 -13.32 2.61
CA LEU A 21 -51.00 -13.13 3.83
C LEU A 21 -50.27 -14.44 4.23
N SER A 22 -50.93 -15.60 4.11
CA SER A 22 -50.29 -16.90 4.37
C SER A 22 -49.15 -17.22 3.41
N VAL A 23 -49.30 -16.90 2.11
CA VAL A 23 -48.26 -17.09 1.09
C VAL A 23 -47.08 -16.13 1.33
N VAL A 24 -47.34 -14.88 1.73
CA VAL A 24 -46.28 -13.90 2.09
C VAL A 24 -45.53 -14.35 3.34
N PHE A 25 -46.24 -14.85 4.36
CA PHE A 25 -45.59 -15.40 5.58
C PHE A 25 -44.79 -16.67 5.32
N GLN A 26 -45.21 -17.53 4.38
CA GLN A 26 -44.41 -18.67 3.96
C GLN A 26 -43.18 -18.25 3.15
N HIS A 27 -43.28 -17.23 2.27
CA HIS A 27 -42.11 -16.68 1.56
C HIS A 27 -41.13 -16.02 2.52
N VAL A 28 -41.59 -15.26 3.51
CA VAL A 28 -40.73 -14.64 4.53
C VAL A 28 -40.08 -15.69 5.44
N LYS A 29 -40.73 -16.83 5.72
CA LYS A 29 -40.09 -17.94 6.43
C LYS A 29 -39.10 -18.74 5.58
N MET A 30 -39.26 -18.77 4.25
CA MET A 30 -38.30 -19.44 3.37
C MET A 30 -37.04 -18.63 3.09
N THR A 31 -37.05 -17.32 3.30
CA THR A 31 -35.86 -16.46 3.16
C THR A 31 -35.05 -16.30 4.44
N SER A 32 -35.46 -16.92 5.57
CA SER A 32 -34.80 -16.83 6.87
C SER A 32 -34.02 -18.08 7.27
N SER A 33 -33.60 -18.92 6.32
CA SER A 33 -32.50 -19.84 6.55
C SER A 33 -31.21 -19.24 6.03
N TYR A 34 -30.74 -18.15 6.68
CA TYR A 34 -29.33 -17.83 6.62
C TYR A 34 -28.57 -19.00 7.22
N ASN A 35 -28.06 -19.88 6.37
CA ASN A 35 -26.93 -20.69 6.73
C ASN A 35 -25.83 -19.69 7.16
N PHE A 36 -25.53 -19.63 8.45
CA PHE A 36 -24.25 -19.16 8.93
C PHE A 36 -23.19 -20.14 8.40
N SER A 37 -22.87 -20.01 7.11
CA SER A 37 -21.60 -20.41 6.62
C SER A 37 -20.61 -19.58 7.43
N THR A 38 -19.75 -20.22 8.19
CA THR A 38 -18.55 -19.62 8.74
C THR A 38 -17.60 -19.33 7.58
N SER A 39 -17.99 -18.39 6.69
CA SER A 39 -17.07 -17.82 5.71
C SER A 39 -15.93 -17.21 6.50
N ALA A 40 -14.70 -17.48 6.08
CA ALA A 40 -13.55 -16.75 6.63
C ALA A 40 -13.87 -15.26 6.65
N PRO A 41 -13.48 -14.53 7.70
CA PRO A 41 -13.74 -13.09 7.77
C PRO A 41 -13.18 -12.44 6.51
N ASP A 42 -13.94 -11.47 5.96
CA ASP A 42 -13.50 -10.72 4.79
C ASP A 42 -12.11 -10.13 5.00
N ASP A 43 -11.22 -10.28 4.02
CA ASP A 43 -9.83 -9.80 4.05
C ASP A 43 -9.71 -8.26 3.94
N VAL A 44 -10.77 -7.61 3.47
CA VAL A 44 -10.96 -6.16 3.50
C VAL A 44 -12.43 -5.84 3.79
N ILE A 45 -12.68 -4.88 4.67
CA ILE A 45 -14.03 -4.39 4.98
C ILE A 45 -14.21 -3.05 4.27
N LEU A 46 -15.27 -2.94 3.49
CA LEU A 46 -15.62 -1.75 2.70
C LEU A 46 -16.97 -1.24 3.17
N GLU A 47 -16.98 -0.03 3.72
CA GLU A 47 -18.18 0.56 4.30
C GLU A 47 -18.42 1.95 3.72
N THR A 48 -19.69 2.31 3.52
CA THR A 48 -20.09 3.69 3.28
C THR A 48 -20.80 4.20 4.52
N ILE A 49 -20.21 5.19 5.16
CA ILE A 49 -20.76 5.83 6.37
C ILE A 49 -21.17 7.25 5.98
N ASP A 50 -22.47 7.48 5.89
CA ASP A 50 -23.05 8.71 5.31
C ASP A 50 -22.48 8.98 3.92
N THR A 51 -21.64 10.02 3.78
CA THR A 51 -20.99 10.42 2.53
C THR A 51 -19.50 10.03 2.46
N LYS A 52 -19.02 9.11 3.30
CA LYS A 52 -17.62 8.73 3.39
C LYS A 52 -17.43 7.25 3.10
N GLY A 53 -16.45 6.92 2.26
CA GLY A 53 -15.96 5.56 2.10
C GLY A 53 -14.95 5.22 3.20
N VAL A 54 -15.04 4.03 3.77
CA VAL A 54 -14.07 3.51 4.75
C VAL A 54 -13.56 2.16 4.29
N ILE A 55 -12.25 2.06 4.14
CA ILE A 55 -11.54 0.82 3.81
C ILE A 55 -10.80 0.36 5.07
N THR A 56 -11.12 -0.83 5.57
CA THR A 56 -10.36 -1.46 6.65
C THR A 56 -9.68 -2.72 6.13
N LEU A 57 -8.34 -2.70 6.05
CA LEU A 57 -7.53 -3.88 5.71
C LEU A 57 -7.65 -4.87 6.87
N ASN A 58 -8.17 -6.08 6.64
CA ASN A 58 -8.63 -6.96 7.72
C ASN A 58 -7.94 -8.34 7.71
N ARG A 59 -6.62 -8.34 7.63
CA ARG A 59 -5.77 -9.53 7.79
C ARG A 59 -4.74 -9.35 8.92
N PRO A 60 -5.13 -8.98 10.16
CA PRO A 60 -4.18 -8.60 11.22
C PRO A 60 -3.21 -9.72 11.61
N LYS A 61 -3.57 -10.99 11.44
CA LYS A 61 -2.70 -12.16 11.71
C LYS A 61 -1.49 -12.24 10.77
N VAL A 62 -1.59 -11.64 9.59
CA VAL A 62 -0.51 -11.53 8.61
C VAL A 62 -0.15 -10.07 8.33
N LEU A 63 -0.28 -9.21 9.36
CA LEU A 63 0.09 -7.79 9.32
C LEU A 63 -0.59 -7.02 8.19
N ASN A 64 -1.83 -7.37 7.87
CA ASN A 64 -2.63 -6.78 6.79
C ASN A 64 -1.96 -6.85 5.41
N SER A 65 -1.11 -7.85 5.15
CA SER A 65 -0.48 -8.04 3.84
C SER A 65 -1.51 -8.04 2.72
N LEU A 66 -1.24 -7.25 1.69
CA LEU A 66 -2.12 -7.06 0.54
C LEU A 66 -2.10 -8.31 -0.36
N ASN A 67 -3.27 -8.84 -0.68
CA ASN A 67 -3.43 -9.92 -1.65
C ASN A 67 -4.31 -9.50 -2.84
N LEU A 68 -4.33 -10.30 -3.88
CA LEU A 68 -5.09 -10.01 -5.10
C LEU A 68 -6.61 -9.89 -4.85
N SER A 69 -7.16 -10.65 -3.88
CA SER A 69 -8.56 -10.53 -3.48
C SER A 69 -8.90 -9.15 -2.93
N MET A 70 -8.02 -8.60 -2.06
CA MET A 70 -8.19 -7.24 -1.52
C MET A 70 -8.13 -6.19 -2.63
N ILE A 71 -7.16 -6.29 -3.55
CA ILE A 71 -7.01 -5.38 -4.69
C ILE A 71 -8.29 -5.36 -5.53
N ARG A 72 -8.80 -6.55 -5.88
CA ARG A 72 -10.02 -6.74 -6.68
C ARG A 72 -11.31 -6.28 -6.00
N LYS A 73 -11.29 -6.11 -4.67
CA LYS A 73 -12.40 -5.49 -3.91
C LYS A 73 -12.23 -3.97 -3.79
N ILE A 74 -11.02 -3.50 -3.48
CA ILE A 74 -10.74 -2.08 -3.23
C ILE A 74 -10.86 -1.25 -4.51
N HIS A 75 -10.23 -1.67 -5.62
CA HIS A 75 -10.16 -0.88 -6.84
C HIS A 75 -11.55 -0.54 -7.44
N PRO A 76 -12.48 -1.50 -7.65
CA PRO A 76 -13.81 -1.16 -8.14
C PRO A 76 -14.64 -0.36 -7.13
N GLN A 77 -14.42 -0.54 -5.83
CA GLN A 77 -15.11 0.25 -4.81
C GLN A 77 -14.66 1.71 -4.79
N LEU A 78 -13.36 1.98 -4.95
CA LEU A 78 -12.84 3.34 -5.12
C LEU A 78 -13.47 4.00 -6.37
N THR A 79 -13.55 3.26 -7.48
CA THR A 79 -14.20 3.75 -8.70
C THR A 79 -15.69 4.04 -8.47
N ALA A 80 -16.40 3.18 -7.74
CA ALA A 80 -17.81 3.39 -7.41
C ALA A 80 -18.01 4.64 -6.54
N TRP A 81 -17.20 4.83 -5.50
CA TRP A 81 -17.27 6.02 -4.64
C TRP A 81 -16.93 7.32 -5.38
N GLU A 82 -15.95 7.30 -6.29
CA GLU A 82 -15.60 8.50 -7.07
C GLU A 82 -16.72 8.90 -8.03
N ASN A 83 -17.47 7.94 -8.57
CA ASN A 83 -18.63 8.18 -9.43
C ASN A 83 -19.93 8.51 -8.65
N GLU A 84 -19.92 8.37 -7.32
CA GLU A 84 -21.07 8.70 -6.47
C GLU A 84 -20.99 10.18 -6.04
N PRO A 85 -21.89 11.06 -6.53
CA PRO A 85 -21.81 12.50 -6.28
C PRO A 85 -21.86 12.90 -4.81
N LEU A 86 -22.34 12.02 -3.93
CA LEU A 86 -22.44 12.28 -2.51
C LEU A 86 -21.19 11.87 -1.73
N THR A 87 -20.29 11.10 -2.34
CA THR A 87 -19.05 10.70 -1.65
C THR A 87 -18.09 11.89 -1.57
N THR A 88 -17.69 12.25 -0.36
CA THR A 88 -16.87 13.46 -0.12
C THR A 88 -15.46 13.16 0.38
N MET A 89 -15.19 11.93 0.83
CA MET A 89 -13.89 11.50 1.35
C MET A 89 -13.80 9.98 1.40
N VAL A 90 -12.59 9.45 1.27
CA VAL A 90 -12.27 8.04 1.55
C VAL A 90 -11.20 7.97 2.63
N ILE A 91 -11.42 7.11 3.63
CA ILE A 91 -10.46 6.80 4.69
C ILE A 91 -9.99 5.35 4.51
N ILE A 92 -8.68 5.10 4.58
CA ILE A 92 -8.12 3.76 4.64
C ILE A 92 -7.32 3.55 5.94
N LYS A 93 -7.52 2.39 6.56
CA LYS A 93 -6.84 2.00 7.81
C LYS A 93 -6.58 0.49 7.88
N GLY A 94 -5.69 0.06 8.77
CA GLY A 94 -5.45 -1.35 9.08
C GLY A 94 -6.23 -1.80 10.31
N ALA A 95 -6.73 -3.03 10.31
CA ALA A 95 -7.28 -3.68 11.50
C ALA A 95 -6.15 -4.15 12.43
N GLY A 96 -6.39 -4.09 13.73
CA GLY A 96 -5.40 -4.44 14.75
C GLY A 96 -4.47 -3.28 15.09
N ASP A 97 -3.40 -3.59 15.85
CA ASP A 97 -2.51 -2.60 16.46
C ASP A 97 -1.05 -2.69 15.99
N LYS A 98 -0.73 -3.61 15.04
CA LYS A 98 0.64 -3.89 14.64
C LYS A 98 1.03 -3.29 13.30
N ALA A 99 0.10 -3.25 12.35
CA ALA A 99 0.41 -2.83 11.00
C ALA A 99 -0.79 -2.15 10.34
N PHE A 100 -0.50 -1.10 9.60
CA PHE A 100 -1.38 -0.63 8.54
C PHE A 100 -1.41 -1.68 7.42
N CYS A 101 -0.27 -1.93 6.77
CA CYS A 101 -0.04 -3.01 5.80
C CYS A 101 1.47 -3.27 5.65
N ALA A 102 1.89 -4.50 5.87
CA ALA A 102 3.32 -4.87 5.82
C ALA A 102 3.82 -5.24 4.42
N GLY A 103 3.12 -4.85 3.36
CA GLY A 103 3.46 -5.12 1.97
C GLY A 103 2.53 -6.12 1.29
N GLY A 104 2.87 -6.48 0.05
CA GLY A 104 2.19 -7.53 -0.70
C GLY A 104 2.39 -8.92 -0.09
N ASP A 105 1.48 -9.84 -0.37
CA ASP A 105 1.62 -11.27 0.00
C ASP A 105 2.62 -11.96 -0.97
N ILE A 106 3.86 -11.47 -0.92
CA ILE A 106 4.95 -11.83 -1.85
C ILE A 106 5.31 -13.33 -1.76
N ARG A 107 5.07 -13.95 -0.61
CA ARG A 107 5.22 -15.39 -0.49
C ARG A 107 4.26 -16.13 -1.42
N ALA A 108 2.98 -15.77 -1.42
CA ALA A 108 1.99 -16.36 -2.33
C ALA A 108 2.33 -16.06 -3.80
N VAL A 109 2.79 -14.85 -4.11
CA VAL A 109 3.22 -14.44 -5.45
C VAL A 109 4.38 -15.31 -5.96
N THR A 110 5.42 -15.52 -5.14
CA THR A 110 6.58 -16.35 -5.55
C THR A 110 6.23 -17.84 -5.63
N GLU A 111 5.41 -18.37 -4.74
CA GLU A 111 4.92 -19.74 -4.81
C GLU A 111 4.14 -20.00 -6.10
N ALA A 112 3.26 -19.07 -6.49
CA ALA A 112 2.53 -19.09 -7.75
C ALA A 112 3.44 -19.00 -8.99
N GLY A 113 4.41 -18.10 -8.96
CA GLY A 113 5.38 -17.93 -10.06
C GLY A 113 6.20 -19.18 -10.34
N LYS A 114 6.62 -19.93 -9.29
CA LYS A 114 7.35 -21.20 -9.45
C LYS A 114 6.62 -22.27 -10.25
N VAL A 115 5.28 -22.23 -10.25
CA VAL A 115 4.45 -23.20 -10.98
C VAL A 115 3.84 -22.59 -12.25
N GLY A 116 4.23 -21.37 -12.62
CA GLY A 116 3.72 -20.69 -13.81
C GLY A 116 2.27 -20.22 -13.67
N ASP A 117 1.76 -20.03 -12.45
CA ASP A 117 0.44 -19.49 -12.21
C ASP A 117 0.42 -17.99 -12.51
N ARG A 118 -0.65 -17.52 -13.11
CA ARG A 118 -0.84 -16.10 -13.48
C ARG A 118 -0.93 -15.16 -12.29
N LEU A 119 -1.15 -15.66 -11.07
CA LEU A 119 -1.22 -14.84 -9.87
C LEU A 119 -0.04 -13.87 -9.76
N SER A 120 1.19 -14.33 -10.07
CA SER A 120 2.39 -13.49 -9.99
C SER A 120 2.37 -12.31 -10.96
N GLN A 121 1.76 -12.48 -12.14
CA GLN A 121 1.61 -11.41 -13.14
C GLN A 121 0.43 -10.50 -12.83
N ASP A 122 -0.74 -11.10 -12.53
CA ASP A 122 -1.98 -10.38 -12.24
C ASP A 122 -1.84 -9.51 -10.98
N PHE A 123 -1.10 -10.00 -9.96
CA PHE A 123 -0.90 -9.28 -8.70
C PHE A 123 -0.27 -7.90 -8.95
N PHE A 124 0.92 -7.84 -9.54
CA PHE A 124 1.61 -6.57 -9.80
C PHE A 124 0.80 -5.67 -10.74
N LYS A 125 0.18 -6.25 -11.79
CA LYS A 125 -0.65 -5.50 -12.71
C LYS A 125 -1.79 -4.78 -12.02
N GLU A 126 -2.58 -5.53 -11.26
CA GLU A 126 -3.79 -5.00 -10.62
C GLU A 126 -3.42 -4.10 -9.42
N GLU A 127 -2.31 -4.38 -8.72
CA GLU A 127 -1.78 -3.51 -7.67
C GLU A 127 -1.38 -2.14 -8.22
N TYR A 128 -0.66 -2.08 -9.35
CA TYR A 128 -0.25 -0.81 -9.94
C TYR A 128 -1.42 -0.04 -10.56
N MET A 129 -2.43 -0.73 -11.08
CA MET A 129 -3.70 -0.08 -11.45
C MET A 129 -4.39 0.55 -10.23
N LEU A 130 -4.37 -0.12 -9.08
CA LEU A 130 -4.90 0.43 -7.83
C LEU A 130 -4.07 1.63 -7.34
N ASN A 131 -2.73 1.56 -7.42
CA ASN A 131 -1.86 2.69 -7.06
C ASN A 131 -2.11 3.90 -7.95
N ASN A 132 -2.27 3.68 -9.27
CA ASN A 132 -2.67 4.74 -10.20
C ASN A 132 -4.02 5.34 -9.81
N LYS A 133 -5.01 4.50 -9.50
CA LYS A 133 -6.33 4.96 -9.07
C LYS A 133 -6.26 5.85 -7.83
N ILE A 134 -5.46 5.47 -6.82
CA ILE A 134 -5.25 6.29 -5.62
C ILE A 134 -4.55 7.61 -5.96
N GLY A 135 -3.54 7.57 -6.83
CA GLY A 135 -2.75 8.76 -7.20
C GLY A 135 -3.48 9.75 -8.11
N THR A 136 -4.53 9.31 -8.80
CA THR A 136 -5.39 10.14 -9.65
C THR A 136 -6.76 10.40 -9.04
N TYR A 137 -6.95 10.04 -7.77
CA TYR A 137 -8.24 10.08 -7.10
C TYR A 137 -8.69 11.53 -6.87
N GLU A 138 -9.86 11.90 -7.38
CA GLU A 138 -10.38 13.28 -7.32
C GLU A 138 -10.98 13.63 -5.96
N ILE A 139 -11.40 12.62 -5.20
CA ILE A 139 -11.97 12.80 -3.86
C ILE A 139 -10.84 12.74 -2.81
N PRO A 140 -10.86 13.55 -1.73
CA PRO A 140 -9.90 13.46 -0.64
C PRO A 140 -9.74 12.04 -0.12
N TYR A 141 -8.50 11.53 -0.14
CA TYR A 141 -8.12 10.21 0.32
C TYR A 141 -7.19 10.36 1.54
N VAL A 142 -7.60 9.77 2.67
CA VAL A 142 -6.91 9.88 3.97
C VAL A 142 -6.42 8.49 4.39
N ALA A 143 -5.12 8.28 4.42
CA ALA A 143 -4.51 7.05 4.91
C ALA A 143 -4.06 7.21 6.38
N LEU A 144 -4.65 6.42 7.27
CA LEU A 144 -4.23 6.34 8.68
C LEU A 144 -3.18 5.22 8.79
N ILE A 145 -1.89 5.58 8.60
CA ILE A 145 -0.77 4.63 8.51
C ILE A 145 -0.21 4.27 9.89
N ASP A 146 -1.03 3.64 10.72
CA ASP A 146 -0.68 3.28 12.08
C ASP A 146 -0.02 1.88 12.15
N GLY A 147 1.24 1.81 12.59
CA GLY A 147 2.05 0.60 12.62
C GLY A 147 2.89 0.38 11.37
N ILE A 148 3.23 -0.88 11.07
CA ILE A 148 4.09 -1.26 9.94
C ILE A 148 3.42 -0.87 8.62
N THR A 149 4.14 -0.12 7.80
CA THR A 149 3.72 0.38 6.48
C THR A 149 4.89 0.19 5.51
N MET A 150 4.85 -0.88 4.71
CA MET A 150 5.96 -1.27 3.82
C MET A 150 5.43 -1.72 2.45
N GLY A 151 6.22 -1.62 1.39
CA GLY A 151 5.89 -2.12 0.05
C GLY A 151 4.48 -1.76 -0.41
N GLY A 152 3.63 -2.75 -0.72
CA GLY A 152 2.23 -2.52 -1.09
C GLY A 152 1.44 -1.66 -0.10
N GLY A 153 1.79 -1.65 1.20
CA GLY A 153 1.20 -0.74 2.19
C GLY A 153 1.59 0.72 1.94
N VAL A 154 2.79 0.96 1.44
CA VAL A 154 3.20 2.30 0.98
C VAL A 154 2.39 2.68 -0.25
N GLY A 155 2.23 1.79 -1.22
CA GLY A 155 1.42 2.03 -2.42
C GLY A 155 -0.05 2.37 -2.12
N LEU A 156 -0.64 1.76 -1.08
CA LEU A 156 -1.99 2.07 -0.63
C LEU A 156 -2.13 3.42 0.08
N SER A 157 -1.02 4.07 0.44
CA SER A 157 -1.03 5.30 1.25
C SER A 157 -0.34 6.49 0.58
N VAL A 158 0.86 6.30 0.00
CA VAL A 158 1.75 7.41 -0.37
C VAL A 158 1.20 8.33 -1.46
N HIS A 159 0.37 7.80 -2.35
CA HIS A 159 -0.23 8.54 -3.45
C HIS A 159 -1.51 9.29 -3.06
N GLY A 160 -2.09 8.97 -1.90
CA GLY A 160 -3.26 9.66 -1.37
C GLY A 160 -2.95 11.09 -0.92
N MET A 161 -3.99 11.93 -0.87
CA MET A 161 -3.83 13.34 -0.51
C MET A 161 -3.31 13.54 0.91
N PHE A 162 -3.76 12.74 1.88
CA PHE A 162 -3.38 12.84 3.28
C PHE A 162 -2.85 11.50 3.81
N ARG A 163 -1.72 11.54 4.49
CA ARG A 163 -1.07 10.40 5.15
C ARG A 163 -0.79 10.77 6.59
N VAL A 164 -1.47 10.12 7.51
CA VAL A 164 -1.39 10.38 8.95
C VAL A 164 -0.54 9.30 9.60
N ALA A 165 0.69 9.63 9.96
CA ALA A 165 1.58 8.76 10.72
C ALA A 165 1.29 8.84 12.22
N THR A 166 1.67 7.80 12.96
CA THR A 166 1.65 7.75 14.42
C THR A 166 3.04 7.42 14.95
N GLU A 167 3.21 7.43 16.27
CA GLU A 167 4.46 6.95 16.91
C GLU A 167 4.73 5.46 16.66
N ARG A 168 3.72 4.71 16.25
CA ARG A 168 3.82 3.29 15.91
C ARG A 168 4.18 3.06 14.44
N THR A 169 4.02 4.07 13.59
CA THR A 169 4.33 3.96 12.17
C THR A 169 5.79 3.55 11.98
N LEU A 170 5.99 2.48 11.21
CA LEU A 170 7.29 2.00 10.77
C LEU A 170 7.27 1.88 9.25
N PHE A 171 7.82 2.90 8.59
CA PHE A 171 7.91 2.98 7.14
C PHE A 171 9.23 2.40 6.64
N ALA A 172 9.19 1.60 5.58
CA ALA A 172 10.36 1.22 4.79
C ALA A 172 9.97 0.73 3.40
N MET A 173 10.94 0.79 2.47
CA MET A 173 10.92 0.11 1.16
C MET A 173 12.12 -0.86 1.10
N PRO A 174 12.00 -2.09 1.70
CA PRO A 174 13.11 -3.00 1.86
C PRO A 174 13.29 -3.99 0.69
N GLU A 175 12.75 -3.66 -0.49
CA GLU A 175 12.59 -4.57 -1.63
C GLU A 175 13.93 -5.08 -2.17
N THR A 176 15.01 -4.29 -2.10
CA THR A 176 16.36 -4.71 -2.53
C THR A 176 16.88 -5.92 -1.75
N ALA A 177 16.43 -6.09 -0.50
CA ALA A 177 16.79 -7.23 0.33
C ALA A 177 16.08 -8.53 -0.06
N ILE A 178 15.01 -8.45 -0.86
CA ILE A 178 14.26 -9.62 -1.34
C ILE A 178 14.41 -9.85 -2.84
N GLY A 179 15.38 -9.20 -3.49
CA GLY A 179 15.59 -9.38 -4.93
C GLY A 179 14.54 -8.68 -5.80
N LEU A 180 13.84 -7.69 -5.24
CA LEU A 180 12.89 -6.81 -5.93
C LEU A 180 13.47 -5.38 -5.95
N PHE A 181 12.67 -4.39 -6.19
CA PHE A 181 13.01 -2.96 -6.17
C PHE A 181 11.85 -2.21 -5.46
N PRO A 182 12.05 -1.01 -4.92
CA PRO A 182 10.97 -0.17 -4.41
C PRO A 182 9.95 0.15 -5.49
N ASP A 183 8.90 -0.64 -5.56
CA ASP A 183 7.81 -0.57 -6.54
C ASP A 183 6.63 0.29 -6.04
N VAL A 184 5.42 0.04 -6.50
CA VAL A 184 4.16 0.71 -6.13
C VAL A 184 4.21 2.24 -6.24
N GLY A 185 4.94 2.76 -7.23
CA GLY A 185 5.21 4.18 -7.40
C GLY A 185 6.39 4.67 -6.57
N GLY A 186 7.27 3.77 -6.09
CA GLY A 186 8.51 4.10 -5.40
C GLY A 186 9.39 5.03 -6.22
N GLY A 187 9.54 4.75 -7.51
CA GLY A 187 10.23 5.63 -8.46
C GLY A 187 9.60 7.03 -8.58
N TYR A 188 8.32 7.18 -8.26
CA TYR A 188 7.68 8.49 -8.29
C TYR A 188 7.92 9.30 -7.02
N PHE A 189 7.67 8.73 -5.82
CA PHE A 189 7.71 9.52 -4.60
C PHE A 189 9.13 9.64 -4.00
N LEU A 190 9.97 8.60 -4.10
CA LEU A 190 11.30 8.61 -3.50
C LEU A 190 12.22 9.71 -4.06
N PRO A 191 12.37 9.92 -5.38
CA PRO A 191 13.22 11.00 -5.90
C PRO A 191 12.67 12.40 -5.60
N ARG A 192 11.42 12.52 -5.14
CA ARG A 192 10.79 13.79 -4.73
C ARG A 192 10.95 14.12 -3.25
N LEU A 193 11.57 13.23 -2.47
CA LEU A 193 12.08 13.55 -1.14
C LEU A 193 13.32 14.43 -1.25
N GLY A 194 13.64 15.22 -0.20
CA GLY A 194 14.75 16.15 -0.23
C GLY A 194 16.11 15.51 -0.52
N GLY A 195 16.92 16.16 -1.35
CA GLY A 195 18.27 15.72 -1.68
C GLY A 195 18.36 14.29 -2.23
N LYS A 196 19.28 13.50 -1.68
CA LYS A 196 19.45 12.05 -2.03
C LYS A 196 18.81 11.11 -1.01
N LEU A 197 17.94 11.61 -0.14
CA LEU A 197 17.24 10.81 0.86
C LEU A 197 16.48 9.64 0.21
N GLY A 198 15.79 9.87 -0.91
CA GLY A 198 15.07 8.84 -1.63
C GLY A 198 15.97 7.72 -2.15
N VAL A 199 17.14 8.04 -2.70
CA VAL A 199 18.14 7.05 -3.14
C VAL A 199 18.63 6.22 -1.94
N TYR A 200 18.94 6.89 -0.84
CA TYR A 200 19.37 6.22 0.40
C TYR A 200 18.31 5.25 0.92
N LEU A 201 17.06 5.69 1.04
CA LEU A 201 15.95 4.84 1.51
C LEU A 201 15.71 3.66 0.57
N ALA A 202 15.76 3.89 -0.74
CA ALA A 202 15.54 2.86 -1.76
C ALA A 202 16.59 1.76 -1.77
N LEU A 203 17.87 2.13 -1.67
CA LEU A 203 18.97 1.18 -1.74
C LEU A 203 19.18 0.44 -0.41
N SER A 204 19.01 1.12 0.73
CA SER A 204 19.30 0.57 2.06
C SER A 204 18.12 -0.13 2.71
N GLY A 205 16.89 0.19 2.30
CA GLY A 205 15.68 -0.23 3.01
C GLY A 205 15.60 0.35 4.43
N PHE A 206 16.19 1.54 4.66
CA PHE A 206 16.22 2.16 5.97
C PHE A 206 14.81 2.38 6.53
N ARG A 207 14.64 2.17 7.82
CA ARG A 207 13.35 2.21 8.49
C ARG A 207 13.14 3.53 9.21
N LEU A 208 12.20 4.34 8.73
CA LEU A 208 11.74 5.54 9.40
C LEU A 208 10.63 5.19 10.40
N LYS A 209 10.68 5.79 11.59
CA LYS A 209 9.71 5.51 12.64
C LYS A 209 9.08 6.80 13.19
N GLY A 210 7.77 6.73 13.44
CA GLY A 210 7.07 7.80 14.14
C GLY A 210 7.14 9.13 13.39
N ARG A 211 7.58 10.17 14.07
CA ARG A 211 7.73 11.54 13.52
C ARG A 211 8.76 11.62 12.39
N ASP A 212 9.73 10.72 12.32
CA ASP A 212 10.70 10.70 11.22
C ASP A 212 10.02 10.45 9.87
N VAL A 213 8.88 9.75 9.84
CA VAL A 213 8.08 9.53 8.62
C VAL A 213 7.49 10.86 8.10
N LEU A 214 7.07 11.74 9.01
CA LEU A 214 6.64 13.11 8.67
C LEU A 214 7.84 13.97 8.26
N LYS A 215 8.94 13.95 9.02
CA LYS A 215 10.14 14.77 8.76
C LYS A 215 10.83 14.41 7.45
N ALA A 216 10.77 13.15 7.05
CA ALA A 216 11.24 12.70 5.74
C ALA A 216 10.33 13.14 4.57
N GLY A 217 9.14 13.68 4.83
CA GLY A 217 8.17 14.06 3.81
C GLY A 217 7.31 12.92 3.28
N VAL A 218 7.41 11.72 3.85
CA VAL A 218 6.57 10.57 3.47
C VAL A 218 5.15 10.74 4.01
N ALA A 219 4.98 11.06 5.29
CA ALA A 219 3.68 11.43 5.84
C ALA A 219 3.41 12.93 5.66
N THR A 220 2.14 13.32 5.68
CA THR A 220 1.69 14.74 5.65
C THR A 220 1.38 15.25 7.05
N HIS A 221 0.97 14.37 7.95
CA HIS A 221 0.58 14.70 9.32
C HIS A 221 1.07 13.62 10.29
N PHE A 222 1.20 14.03 11.56
CA PHE A 222 1.49 13.11 12.66
C PHE A 222 0.43 13.27 13.74
N VAL A 223 -0.24 12.18 14.11
CA VAL A 223 -1.23 12.14 15.19
C VAL A 223 -0.93 10.95 16.09
N GLN A 224 -0.92 11.15 17.41
CA GLN A 224 -0.71 10.05 18.36
C GLN A 224 -1.78 8.96 18.18
N SER A 225 -1.37 7.71 18.28
CA SER A 225 -2.23 6.56 18.00
C SER A 225 -3.47 6.48 18.91
N ASP A 226 -3.37 6.97 20.14
CA ASP A 226 -4.49 7.05 21.09
C ASP A 226 -5.56 8.07 20.66
N LYS A 227 -5.24 9.00 19.77
CA LYS A 227 -6.15 10.02 19.23
C LYS A 227 -6.77 9.64 17.89
N LEU A 228 -6.32 8.53 17.26
CA LEU A 228 -6.80 8.16 15.92
C LEU A 228 -8.30 7.83 15.89
N ALA A 229 -8.83 7.20 16.92
CA ALA A 229 -10.26 6.89 16.96
C ALA A 229 -11.14 8.15 17.01
N ASP A 230 -10.71 9.17 17.77
CA ASP A 230 -11.41 10.45 17.84
C ASP A 230 -11.20 11.28 16.56
N LEU A 231 -10.01 11.20 15.93
CA LEU A 231 -9.76 11.79 14.62
C LEU A 231 -10.69 11.18 13.57
N GLU A 232 -10.74 9.86 13.45
CA GLU A 232 -11.61 9.17 12.50
C GLU A 232 -13.07 9.57 12.71
N LYS A 233 -13.54 9.57 13.96
CA LYS A 233 -14.91 10.02 14.31
C LYS A 233 -15.15 11.47 13.87
N SER A 234 -14.17 12.36 14.06
CA SER A 234 -14.28 13.76 13.62
C SER A 234 -14.35 13.91 12.13
N LEU A 235 -13.53 13.13 11.37
CA LEU A 235 -13.55 13.09 9.91
C LEU A 235 -14.90 12.56 9.38
N LEU A 236 -15.42 11.50 9.97
CA LEU A 236 -16.71 10.91 9.59
C LEU A 236 -17.90 11.85 9.88
N ALA A 237 -17.81 12.68 10.91
CA ALA A 237 -18.85 13.65 11.28
C ALA A 237 -18.88 14.92 10.40
N MET A 238 -17.92 15.11 9.47
CA MET A 238 -17.89 16.29 8.59
C MET A 238 -19.01 16.21 7.57
N GLU A 239 -19.85 17.25 7.44
CA GLU A 239 -20.93 17.30 6.45
C GLU A 239 -20.37 17.45 5.02
N ASN A 240 -19.44 18.40 4.82
CA ASN A 240 -18.78 18.69 3.53
C ASN A 240 -17.26 18.59 3.72
N ALA A 241 -16.68 17.43 3.41
CA ALA A 241 -15.26 17.14 3.61
C ALA A 241 -14.41 17.62 2.41
N ARG A 242 -14.22 18.95 2.28
CA ARG A 242 -13.27 19.49 1.30
C ARG A 242 -11.84 19.32 1.81
N ALA A 243 -10.88 19.23 0.90
CA ALA A 243 -9.47 19.02 1.23
C ALA A 243 -8.94 20.01 2.30
N HIS A 244 -9.30 21.29 2.20
CA HIS A 244 -8.91 22.30 3.20
C HIS A 244 -9.49 21.99 4.60
N ASP A 245 -10.78 21.66 4.68
CA ASP A 245 -11.46 21.42 5.95
C ASP A 245 -10.92 20.16 6.63
N ILE A 246 -10.58 19.12 5.83
CA ILE A 246 -9.89 17.91 6.31
C ILE A 246 -8.52 18.27 6.87
N GLY A 247 -7.74 19.09 6.14
CA GLY A 247 -6.42 19.55 6.59
C GLY A 247 -6.48 20.26 7.93
N GLU A 248 -7.48 21.12 8.16
CA GLU A 248 -7.70 21.81 9.45
C GLU A 248 -7.97 20.81 10.60
N VAL A 249 -8.79 19.79 10.33
CA VAL A 249 -9.05 18.73 11.33
C VAL A 249 -7.77 17.96 11.64
N LEU A 250 -7.01 17.56 10.62
CA LEU A 250 -5.75 16.83 10.79
C LEU A 250 -4.72 17.67 11.57
N TYR A 251 -4.58 18.95 11.22
CA TYR A 251 -3.69 19.86 11.92
C TYR A 251 -4.08 20.07 13.39
N LYS A 252 -5.39 20.18 13.68
CA LYS A 252 -5.89 20.25 15.06
C LYS A 252 -5.44 19.03 15.87
N TYR A 253 -5.62 17.81 15.34
CA TYR A 253 -5.21 16.60 16.04
C TYR A 253 -3.69 16.46 16.14
N GLN A 254 -2.94 16.92 15.14
CA GLN A 254 -1.50 17.01 15.21
C GLN A 254 -1.04 17.94 16.33
N SER A 255 -1.64 19.13 16.47
CA SER A 255 -1.30 20.08 17.53
C SER A 255 -1.66 19.60 18.94
N MET A 256 -2.63 18.68 19.05
CA MET A 256 -2.98 17.99 20.30
C MET A 256 -2.03 16.82 20.65
N SER A 257 -1.16 16.42 19.71
CA SER A 257 -0.26 15.25 19.85
C SER A 257 1.07 15.68 20.49
N THR A 258 1.02 16.19 21.72
CA THR A 258 2.15 16.80 22.44
C THR A 258 2.85 15.88 23.43
N ASP A 259 2.23 14.74 23.79
CA ASP A 259 2.76 13.83 24.81
C ASP A 259 4.01 13.06 24.31
N ILE A 260 4.19 12.98 22.97
CA ILE A 260 5.38 12.42 22.35
C ILE A 260 6.29 13.57 21.95
N PRO A 261 7.53 13.64 22.50
CA PRO A 261 8.47 14.69 22.18
C PRO A 261 8.69 14.84 20.68
N ASP A 262 8.80 16.06 20.19
CA ASP A 262 9.30 16.35 18.85
C ASP A 262 10.83 16.32 18.90
N THR A 263 11.40 15.12 18.76
CA THR A 263 12.85 14.91 18.69
C THR A 263 13.38 15.31 17.32
N ASP A 264 14.67 15.61 17.21
CA ASP A 264 15.32 15.85 15.92
C ASP A 264 15.12 14.68 14.96
N PHE A 265 15.15 14.95 13.67
CA PHE A 265 15.09 13.93 12.64
C PHE A 265 16.26 12.94 12.80
N VAL A 266 15.98 11.65 12.83
CA VAL A 266 17.02 10.63 13.08
C VAL A 266 18.17 10.68 12.06
N LEU A 267 17.90 11.12 10.84
CA LEU A 267 18.89 11.27 9.78
C LEU A 267 19.45 12.69 9.67
N GLU A 268 18.99 13.65 10.46
CA GLU A 268 19.50 15.05 10.45
C GLU A 268 21.02 15.12 10.51
N PRO A 269 21.72 14.38 11.40
CA PRO A 269 23.18 14.42 11.46
C PRO A 269 23.88 13.87 10.21
N HIS A 270 23.15 13.19 9.33
CA HIS A 270 23.68 12.48 8.15
C HIS A 270 23.13 12.98 6.82
N ILE A 271 22.26 14.01 6.80
CA ILE A 271 21.65 14.47 5.54
C ILE A 271 22.72 14.94 4.54
N GLU A 272 23.70 15.73 4.98
CA GLU A 272 24.81 16.18 4.13
C GLU A 272 25.68 15.01 3.65
N GLU A 273 25.91 14.01 4.50
CA GLU A 273 26.63 12.78 4.11
C GLU A 273 25.82 11.97 3.09
N ILE A 274 24.50 11.83 3.29
CA ILE A 274 23.60 11.15 2.35
C ILE A 274 23.64 11.86 0.99
N ASP A 275 23.48 13.17 0.96
CA ASP A 275 23.46 13.95 -0.26
C ASP A 275 24.77 13.85 -1.05
N ARG A 276 25.89 13.79 -0.35
CA ARG A 276 27.22 13.68 -0.96
C ARG A 276 27.57 12.25 -1.39
N LEU A 277 27.27 11.25 -0.56
CA LEU A 277 27.74 9.88 -0.75
C LEU A 277 26.80 9.04 -1.62
N PHE A 278 25.50 9.33 -1.61
CA PHE A 278 24.49 8.66 -2.45
C PHE A 278 24.21 9.42 -3.77
N ASN A 279 25.04 10.38 -4.12
CA ASN A 279 24.99 11.11 -5.38
C ASN A 279 25.91 10.49 -6.44
N GLY A 280 25.71 9.23 -6.77
CA GLY A 280 26.41 8.52 -7.84
C GLY A 280 25.46 8.12 -8.94
N ASP A 281 25.95 8.11 -10.19
CA ASP A 281 25.20 7.61 -11.35
C ASP A 281 25.19 6.08 -11.41
N THR A 282 26.07 5.43 -10.63
CA THR A 282 26.17 3.97 -10.49
C THR A 282 26.26 3.55 -9.03
N VAL A 283 25.80 2.33 -8.73
CA VAL A 283 25.92 1.78 -7.37
C VAL A 283 27.39 1.60 -6.97
N GLU A 284 28.25 1.30 -7.93
CA GLU A 284 29.71 1.20 -7.74
C GLU A 284 30.32 2.53 -7.27
N GLU A 285 29.86 3.66 -7.83
CA GLU A 285 30.28 4.99 -7.37
C GLU A 285 29.82 5.28 -5.94
N ILE A 286 28.57 4.96 -5.61
CA ILE A 286 28.04 5.10 -4.23
C ILE A 286 28.88 4.27 -3.27
N VAL A 287 29.17 3.01 -3.61
CA VAL A 287 30.00 2.11 -2.81
C VAL A 287 31.44 2.66 -2.69
N HIS A 288 31.99 3.23 -3.76
CA HIS A 288 33.30 3.87 -3.74
C HIS A 288 33.31 5.08 -2.81
N ASN A 289 32.34 5.99 -2.94
CA ASN A 289 32.20 7.18 -2.10
C ASN A 289 32.14 6.79 -0.62
N LEU A 290 31.34 5.80 -0.26
CA LEU A 290 31.21 5.29 1.11
C LEU A 290 32.54 4.69 1.63
N LYS A 291 33.30 3.98 0.78
CA LYS A 291 34.63 3.43 1.12
C LYS A 291 35.64 4.54 1.36
N MET A 292 35.63 5.59 0.53
CA MET A 292 36.56 6.72 0.63
C MET A 292 36.25 7.58 1.87
N GLU A 293 34.97 7.75 2.23
CA GLU A 293 34.54 8.44 3.45
C GLU A 293 35.09 7.75 4.72
N GLY A 294 34.89 6.43 4.83
CA GLY A 294 35.47 5.59 5.86
C GLY A 294 34.98 5.86 7.28
N SER A 295 34.00 6.74 7.48
CA SER A 295 33.37 6.98 8.80
C SER A 295 32.64 5.72 9.29
N GLU A 296 32.38 5.65 10.60
CA GLU A 296 31.63 4.54 11.16
C GLU A 296 30.21 4.44 10.58
N TRP A 297 29.60 5.57 10.25
CA TRP A 297 28.31 5.59 9.56
C TRP A 297 28.42 5.00 8.14
N ALA A 298 29.40 5.45 7.36
CA ALA A 298 29.62 4.94 6.00
C ALA A 298 29.90 3.45 5.97
N LYS A 299 30.70 2.93 6.91
CA LYS A 299 30.95 1.49 7.08
C LYS A 299 29.66 0.69 7.33
N LYS A 300 28.77 1.21 8.17
CA LYS A 300 27.44 0.59 8.41
C LYS A 300 26.58 0.57 7.13
N GLN A 301 26.65 1.63 6.33
CA GLN A 301 25.93 1.63 5.05
C GLN A 301 26.51 0.59 4.08
N LEU A 302 27.84 0.48 3.99
CA LEU A 302 28.49 -0.56 3.17
C LEU A 302 28.09 -1.97 3.63
N ASP A 303 28.06 -2.25 4.93
CA ASP A 303 27.59 -3.53 5.47
C ASP A 303 26.12 -3.79 5.10
N THR A 304 25.28 -2.77 5.17
CA THR A 304 23.87 -2.87 4.77
C THR A 304 23.74 -3.18 3.28
N LEU A 305 24.36 -2.38 2.41
CA LEU A 305 24.29 -2.57 0.97
C LEU A 305 24.88 -3.91 0.51
N SER A 306 25.90 -4.42 1.20
CA SER A 306 26.54 -5.72 0.87
C SER A 306 25.59 -6.93 1.00
N LYS A 307 24.48 -6.78 1.71
CA LYS A 307 23.47 -7.83 1.93
C LYS A 307 22.37 -7.81 0.87
N MET A 308 22.22 -6.71 0.15
CA MET A 308 21.16 -6.52 -0.86
C MET A 308 21.51 -7.25 -2.16
N SER A 309 20.50 -7.57 -2.98
CA SER A 309 20.72 -8.10 -4.31
C SER A 309 21.49 -7.09 -5.16
N PRO A 310 22.64 -7.47 -5.75
CA PRO A 310 23.38 -6.59 -6.64
C PRO A 310 22.57 -6.13 -7.85
N THR A 311 21.75 -7.02 -8.41
CA THR A 311 20.84 -6.69 -9.53
C THR A 311 19.79 -5.70 -9.07
N SER A 312 19.13 -5.96 -7.95
CA SER A 312 18.10 -5.06 -7.39
C SER A 312 18.63 -3.67 -7.13
N MET A 313 19.82 -3.54 -6.55
CA MET A 313 20.43 -2.23 -6.30
C MET A 313 20.64 -1.44 -7.62
N LYS A 314 21.14 -2.08 -8.68
CA LYS A 314 21.36 -1.40 -9.96
C LYS A 314 20.09 -0.97 -10.65
N ILE A 315 19.08 -1.86 -10.69
CA ILE A 315 17.79 -1.49 -11.28
C ILE A 315 17.07 -0.42 -10.44
N THR A 316 17.17 -0.48 -9.11
CA THR A 316 16.59 0.54 -8.21
C THR A 316 17.22 1.91 -8.43
N LEU A 317 18.55 2.01 -8.48
CA LEU A 317 19.21 3.31 -8.70
C LEU A 317 18.80 3.88 -10.06
N ARG A 318 18.85 3.09 -11.13
CA ARG A 318 18.43 3.54 -12.46
C ARG A 318 16.96 3.95 -12.49
N GLN A 319 16.06 3.18 -11.87
CA GLN A 319 14.65 3.54 -11.73
C GLN A 319 14.48 4.92 -11.10
N ILE A 320 15.13 5.18 -9.96
CA ILE A 320 15.03 6.45 -9.24
C ILE A 320 15.54 7.62 -10.10
N LEU A 321 16.66 7.43 -10.78
CA LEU A 321 17.27 8.48 -11.63
C LEU A 321 16.40 8.78 -12.87
N GLU A 322 15.91 7.75 -13.58
CA GLU A 322 15.02 7.95 -14.73
C GLU A 322 13.68 8.55 -14.36
N ALA A 323 13.13 8.16 -13.19
CA ALA A 323 11.81 8.56 -12.75
C ALA A 323 11.71 9.99 -12.19
N GLU A 324 12.81 10.70 -11.99
CA GLU A 324 12.84 12.05 -11.41
C GLU A 324 11.90 13.02 -12.13
N THR A 325 11.78 12.90 -13.47
CA THR A 325 10.94 13.77 -14.31
C THR A 325 9.69 13.08 -14.86
N MET A 326 9.47 11.80 -14.57
CA MET A 326 8.34 11.03 -15.09
C MET A 326 7.04 11.35 -14.34
N THR A 327 5.91 11.14 -15.02
CA THR A 327 4.59 11.10 -14.35
C THR A 327 4.44 9.82 -13.53
N LEU A 328 3.48 9.80 -12.60
CA LEU A 328 3.17 8.58 -11.86
C LEU A 328 2.82 7.42 -12.79
N GLN A 329 2.05 7.68 -13.84
CA GLN A 329 1.63 6.68 -14.83
C GLN A 329 2.84 6.08 -15.55
N ASP A 330 3.77 6.91 -16.03
CA ASP A 330 4.98 6.45 -16.71
C ASP A 330 5.85 5.61 -15.78
N VAL A 331 5.98 6.04 -14.51
CA VAL A 331 6.71 5.28 -13.48
C VAL A 331 6.06 3.92 -13.25
N LEU A 332 4.75 3.85 -13.07
CA LEU A 332 4.05 2.57 -12.85
C LEU A 332 4.16 1.63 -14.06
N VAL A 333 4.18 2.16 -15.28
CA VAL A 333 4.44 1.35 -16.49
C VAL A 333 5.87 0.82 -16.50
N MET A 334 6.87 1.64 -16.17
CA MET A 334 8.26 1.21 -16.02
C MET A 334 8.40 0.15 -14.92
N GLU A 335 7.84 0.39 -13.74
CA GLU A 335 7.87 -0.54 -12.61
C GLU A 335 7.17 -1.87 -12.94
N TYR A 336 6.12 -1.85 -13.74
CA TYR A 336 5.48 -3.07 -14.19
C TYR A 336 6.40 -3.93 -15.06
N ARG A 337 7.16 -3.32 -15.99
CA ARG A 337 8.20 -4.04 -16.74
C ARG A 337 9.24 -4.66 -15.81
N LEU A 338 9.75 -3.87 -14.87
CA LEU A 338 10.73 -4.34 -13.88
C LEU A 338 10.18 -5.51 -13.06
N SER A 339 8.94 -5.43 -12.57
CA SER A 339 8.32 -6.50 -11.76
C SER A 339 8.14 -7.80 -12.54
N GLN A 340 7.75 -7.69 -13.82
CA GLN A 340 7.61 -8.86 -14.69
C GLN A 340 8.96 -9.56 -14.94
N HIS A 341 10.03 -8.78 -15.14
CA HIS A 341 11.37 -9.34 -15.30
C HIS A 341 11.93 -9.90 -13.97
N CYS A 342 11.58 -9.30 -12.81
CA CYS A 342 11.90 -9.90 -11.51
C CYS A 342 11.23 -11.27 -11.33
N VAL A 343 9.98 -11.41 -11.76
CA VAL A 343 9.24 -12.70 -11.72
C VAL A 343 9.86 -13.74 -12.68
N GLU A 344 10.54 -13.32 -13.73
CA GLU A 344 11.23 -14.19 -14.69
C GLU A 344 12.67 -14.53 -14.26
N ASP A 345 13.26 -13.82 -13.28
CA ASP A 345 14.66 -13.98 -12.85
C ASP A 345 14.78 -14.66 -11.47
N HIS A 346 16.02 -14.90 -11.06
CA HIS A 346 16.41 -15.69 -9.89
C HIS A 346 16.20 -14.96 -8.55
N ASP A 347 16.66 -13.72 -8.46
CA ASP A 347 16.93 -13.06 -7.16
C ASP A 347 15.66 -12.80 -6.36
N PHE A 348 14.52 -12.54 -7.01
CA PHE A 348 13.24 -12.36 -6.30
C PHE A 348 12.80 -13.63 -5.55
N TYR A 349 12.93 -14.79 -6.18
CA TYR A 349 12.58 -16.06 -5.53
C TYR A 349 13.55 -16.41 -4.41
N GLU A 350 14.83 -16.16 -4.61
CA GLU A 350 15.88 -16.45 -3.62
C GLU A 350 15.77 -15.51 -2.40
N GLY A 351 15.56 -14.22 -2.63
CA GLY A 351 15.37 -13.26 -1.54
C GLY A 351 14.16 -13.57 -0.68
N VAL A 352 13.03 -13.88 -1.32
CA VAL A 352 11.81 -14.30 -0.60
C VAL A 352 12.03 -15.61 0.15
N ARG A 353 12.72 -16.60 -0.45
CA ARG A 353 13.13 -17.82 0.25
C ARG A 353 13.91 -17.49 1.51
N ALA A 354 14.98 -16.74 1.36
CA ALA A 354 15.94 -16.49 2.44
C ALA A 354 15.36 -15.66 3.59
N LEU A 355 14.51 -14.67 3.29
CA LEU A 355 14.01 -13.75 4.30
C LEU A 355 12.63 -14.12 4.85
N LEU A 356 11.75 -14.71 4.05
CA LEU A 356 10.35 -14.90 4.42
C LEU A 356 9.94 -16.37 4.59
N VAL A 357 10.56 -17.30 3.86
CA VAL A 357 10.22 -18.74 3.91
C VAL A 357 11.14 -19.46 4.88
N ASP A 358 12.42 -19.63 4.52
CA ASP A 358 13.42 -20.37 5.32
C ASP A 358 13.94 -19.54 6.49
N LYS A 359 13.94 -18.21 6.34
CA LYS A 359 14.41 -17.21 7.33
C LYS A 359 15.86 -17.39 7.75
N ASP A 360 16.69 -17.97 6.88
CA ASP A 360 18.13 -18.19 7.10
C ASP A 360 18.94 -16.89 6.95
N GLN A 361 18.32 -15.81 6.42
CA GLN A 361 18.93 -14.50 6.19
C GLN A 361 20.20 -14.56 5.33
N SER A 362 20.31 -15.57 4.47
CA SER A 362 21.51 -15.85 3.68
C SER A 362 21.18 -16.11 2.21
N PRO A 363 20.67 -15.07 1.49
CA PRO A 363 20.33 -15.22 0.08
C PRO A 363 21.58 -15.47 -0.78
N LYS A 364 21.42 -16.30 -1.82
CA LYS A 364 22.45 -16.62 -2.80
C LYS A 364 22.16 -15.89 -4.10
N TRP A 365 22.55 -14.62 -4.13
CA TRP A 365 22.29 -13.74 -5.27
C TRP A 365 22.95 -14.23 -6.57
N ASN A 366 22.32 -14.02 -7.71
CA ASN A 366 22.82 -14.37 -9.02
C ASN A 366 22.49 -13.28 -10.07
N PRO A 367 23.47 -12.44 -10.46
CA PRO A 367 24.90 -12.45 -10.11
C PRO A 367 25.20 -12.11 -8.64
N ALA A 368 26.28 -12.71 -8.13
CA ALA A 368 26.63 -12.59 -6.70
C ALA A 368 27.30 -11.26 -6.30
N THR A 369 27.76 -10.45 -7.27
CA THR A 369 28.45 -9.17 -7.01
C THR A 369 28.03 -8.11 -8.04
N LEU A 370 28.22 -6.83 -7.68
CA LEU A 370 27.88 -5.70 -8.55
C LEU A 370 28.60 -5.78 -9.90
N GLU A 371 29.89 -6.11 -9.90
CA GLU A 371 30.72 -6.17 -11.12
C GLU A 371 30.24 -7.23 -12.11
N LYS A 372 29.53 -8.25 -11.63
CA LYS A 372 28.97 -9.32 -12.48
C LYS A 372 27.58 -8.99 -13.06
N VAL A 373 26.92 -7.95 -12.54
CA VAL A 373 25.67 -7.45 -13.12
C VAL A 373 26.03 -6.56 -14.31
N THR A 374 25.87 -7.09 -15.51
CA THR A 374 26.25 -6.39 -16.75
C THR A 374 25.23 -5.29 -17.09
N PRO A 375 25.65 -4.25 -17.86
CA PRO A 375 24.70 -3.26 -18.38
C PRO A 375 23.55 -3.89 -19.17
N GLN A 376 23.84 -4.90 -20.00
CA GLN A 376 22.84 -5.62 -20.80
C GLN A 376 21.78 -6.30 -19.92
N LYS A 377 22.19 -6.85 -18.75
CA LYS A 377 21.22 -7.40 -17.79
C LYS A 377 20.33 -6.32 -17.22
N VAL A 378 20.87 -5.17 -16.87
CA VAL A 378 20.08 -4.02 -16.39
C VAL A 378 19.13 -3.53 -17.49
N ASP A 379 19.62 -3.36 -18.74
CA ASP A 379 18.81 -2.95 -19.88
C ASP A 379 17.63 -3.90 -20.14
N TRP A 380 17.85 -5.21 -19.95
CA TRP A 380 16.79 -6.20 -20.09
C TRP A 380 15.62 -5.95 -19.12
N TYR A 381 15.88 -5.56 -17.87
CA TYR A 381 14.83 -5.24 -16.90
C TYR A 381 13.97 -4.05 -17.33
N PHE A 382 14.53 -3.08 -18.03
CA PHE A 382 13.82 -1.89 -18.53
C PHE A 382 13.25 -2.08 -19.94
N SER A 383 13.51 -3.23 -20.58
CA SER A 383 13.02 -3.48 -21.94
C SER A 383 11.49 -3.60 -21.96
N PRO A 384 10.84 -3.13 -23.04
CA PRO A 384 9.41 -3.29 -23.22
C PRO A 384 8.98 -4.76 -23.16
N LEU A 385 7.81 -4.99 -22.60
CA LEU A 385 7.13 -6.28 -22.69
C LEU A 385 6.44 -6.42 -24.06
N PRO A 386 6.01 -7.63 -24.47
CA PRO A 386 5.06 -7.77 -25.57
C PRO A 386 3.84 -6.87 -25.38
N GLU A 387 3.34 -6.26 -26.47
CA GLU A 387 2.29 -5.24 -26.40
C GLU A 387 1.05 -5.67 -25.62
N GLU A 388 0.66 -6.93 -25.71
CA GLU A 388 -0.46 -7.52 -25.01
C GLU A 388 -0.23 -7.71 -23.49
N ARG A 389 1.06 -7.65 -23.07
CA ARG A 389 1.46 -7.76 -21.65
C ARG A 389 1.72 -6.40 -21.01
N GLU A 390 1.89 -5.32 -21.79
CA GLU A 390 2.15 -3.99 -21.25
C GLU A 390 1.04 -3.53 -20.32
N LEU A 391 1.41 -2.76 -19.27
CA LEU A 391 0.44 -2.11 -18.40
C LEU A 391 -0.23 -0.95 -19.13
N LYS A 392 -1.55 -0.93 -19.11
CA LYS A 392 -2.38 0.18 -19.65
C LYS A 392 -3.14 0.78 -18.46
N LEU A 393 -2.89 2.06 -18.18
CA LEU A 393 -3.49 2.85 -17.09
C LEU A 393 -4.49 3.86 -17.64
#